data_b7e1a4908903ee247d6f47de67e99881
#
_entry.id   b7e1a4908903ee247d6f47de67e99881
#
_cell.length_a   1.000
_cell.length_b   1.000
_cell.length_c   1.000
_cell.angle_alpha   90.00
_cell.angle_beta   90.00
_cell.angle_gamma   90.00
#
_symmetry.space_group_name_H-M   'P 1'
#
loop_
_entity.id
_entity.type
_entity.pdbx_description
1 polymer ?
#
loop_
_entity_poly.entity_id
_entity_poly.type
_entity_poly.pdbx_seq_one_letter_code
_entity_poly.pdbx_strand_id
1 'polypeptide(L)'
;MAQGGIAAGIGADDSAALHLADTIAAGDGLCNAAVAAEIIAAGADVIAALEAHGVRFDRKADGSFSLGLEAAHSRHRIVHVDGDATGAGIMRALIAKVLATPSITVMENTRALRLIKQDGRVVGACLENVGPVAARGVVLATGGIGGLYKATTTPLGNLGRGAALAARAGAVLADMEFVQFHPTALAVSAPRLPLVSEAVRGEGAELINDRGERFMADIPGRELAPRDVVARAIGSEIGQGRKVFLDARAALGAGFATRFPGIDALCRQHGIDPSRDAIPVRPATHYHMGRHQDRR
;
A
#
# COMPACT_ATOMS: atom_id res chain seq x y z
N MET A 1 6.57 -2.90 -5.26
CA MET A 1 5.54 -1.98 -5.77
C MET A 1 4.21 -2.43 -5.22
N ALA A 2 3.22 -1.55 -5.11
CA ALA A 2 1.90 -1.91 -4.60
C ALA A 2 1.23 -2.92 -5.55
N GLN A 3 0.73 -4.02 -4.98
CA GLN A 3 0.04 -5.09 -5.73
C GLN A 3 -1.47 -4.84 -5.77
N GLY A 4 -2.04 -4.34 -4.66
CA GLY A 4 -3.45 -3.98 -4.59
C GLY A 4 -3.83 -2.86 -5.56
N GLY A 5 -5.08 -2.42 -5.49
CA GLY A 5 -5.62 -1.41 -6.37
C GLY A 5 -5.88 -0.07 -5.68
N ILE A 6 -6.68 0.75 -6.34
CA ILE A 6 -7.19 2.01 -5.81
C ILE A 6 -8.68 1.83 -5.55
N ALA A 7 -9.12 2.11 -4.32
CA ALA A 7 -10.54 2.12 -3.97
C ALA A 7 -11.22 3.38 -4.54
N ALA A 8 -12.26 3.20 -5.33
CA ALA A 8 -13.11 4.28 -5.85
C ALA A 8 -14.55 3.80 -5.99
N GLY A 9 -15.51 4.54 -5.46
CA GLY A 9 -16.92 4.20 -5.50
C GLY A 9 -17.55 4.46 -6.88
N ILE A 10 -17.10 3.74 -7.90
CA ILE A 10 -17.49 3.89 -9.31
C ILE A 10 -18.29 2.69 -9.85
N GLY A 11 -18.52 1.66 -9.04
CA GLY A 11 -19.38 0.53 -9.40
C GLY A 11 -20.85 0.94 -9.51
N ALA A 12 -21.63 0.22 -10.30
CA ALA A 12 -23.06 0.52 -10.50
C ALA A 12 -23.89 0.39 -9.20
N ASP A 13 -23.44 -0.43 -8.27
CA ASP A 13 -24.05 -0.68 -6.94
C ASP A 13 -23.32 0.03 -5.81
N ASP A 14 -22.40 0.94 -6.13
CA ASP A 14 -21.53 1.64 -5.17
C ASP A 14 -21.71 3.16 -5.22
N SER A 15 -21.14 3.84 -4.23
CA SER A 15 -21.14 5.31 -4.15
C SER A 15 -20.03 5.82 -3.23
N ALA A 16 -19.69 7.11 -3.36
CA ALA A 16 -18.80 7.78 -2.42
C ALA A 16 -19.33 7.72 -0.96
N ALA A 17 -20.64 7.75 -0.76
CA ALA A 17 -21.24 7.65 0.57
C ALA A 17 -21.03 6.27 1.21
N LEU A 18 -21.21 5.19 0.45
CA LEU A 18 -20.93 3.82 0.92
C LEU A 18 -19.44 3.62 1.20
N HIS A 19 -18.57 4.15 0.33
CA HIS A 19 -17.11 4.10 0.54
C HIS A 19 -16.71 4.89 1.79
N LEU A 20 -17.31 6.05 2.03
CA LEU A 20 -17.07 6.84 3.25
C LEU A 20 -17.50 6.08 4.51
N ALA A 21 -18.68 5.46 4.49
CA ALA A 21 -19.17 4.69 5.63
C ALA A 21 -18.19 3.55 6.00
N ASP A 22 -17.72 2.79 5.00
CA ASP A 22 -16.73 1.73 5.19
C ASP A 22 -15.41 2.29 5.76
N THR A 23 -14.95 3.44 5.25
CA THR A 23 -13.70 4.08 5.69
C THR A 23 -13.78 4.55 7.14
N ILE A 24 -14.90 5.17 7.54
CA ILE A 24 -15.11 5.61 8.92
C ILE A 24 -15.20 4.41 9.87
N ALA A 25 -15.90 3.36 9.47
CA ALA A 25 -15.99 2.13 10.27
C ALA A 25 -14.61 1.47 10.46
N ALA A 26 -13.80 1.36 9.38
CA ALA A 26 -12.45 0.81 9.45
C ALA A 26 -11.49 1.68 10.29
N GLY A 27 -11.73 2.98 10.36
CA GLY A 27 -10.90 3.93 11.11
C GLY A 27 -11.14 3.96 12.62
N ASP A 28 -12.11 3.22 13.12
CA ASP A 28 -12.41 3.00 14.55
C ASP A 28 -12.38 4.30 15.40
N GLY A 29 -13.01 5.34 14.90
CA GLY A 29 -13.11 6.65 15.57
C GLY A 29 -11.91 7.59 15.36
N LEU A 30 -10.87 7.19 14.67
CA LEU A 30 -9.68 8.01 14.41
C LEU A 30 -9.73 8.82 13.11
N CYS A 31 -10.74 8.56 12.26
CA CYS A 31 -10.88 9.28 10.99
C CYS A 31 -11.38 10.72 11.19
N ASN A 32 -10.77 11.67 10.48
CA ASN A 32 -11.39 12.95 10.23
C ASN A 32 -12.43 12.79 9.10
N ALA A 33 -13.71 12.72 9.47
CA ALA A 33 -14.80 12.41 8.54
C ALA A 33 -14.91 13.44 7.40
N ALA A 34 -14.65 14.73 7.66
CA ALA A 34 -14.73 15.78 6.65
C ALA A 34 -13.64 15.61 5.59
N VAL A 35 -12.39 15.37 6.02
CA VAL A 35 -11.27 15.12 5.11
C VAL A 35 -11.47 13.81 4.34
N ALA A 36 -11.94 12.76 5.00
CA ALA A 36 -12.23 11.48 4.34
C ALA A 36 -13.31 11.65 3.25
N ALA A 37 -14.38 12.40 3.55
CA ALA A 37 -15.45 12.66 2.58
C ALA A 37 -14.94 13.39 1.34
N GLU A 38 -14.11 14.43 1.51
CA GLU A 38 -13.52 15.20 0.42
C GLU A 38 -12.63 14.32 -0.49
N ILE A 39 -11.73 13.54 0.13
CA ILE A 39 -10.81 12.65 -0.63
C ILE A 39 -11.60 11.56 -1.38
N ILE A 40 -12.58 10.94 -0.74
CA ILE A 40 -13.37 9.85 -1.32
C ILE A 40 -14.25 10.36 -2.46
N ALA A 41 -14.85 11.56 -2.31
CA ALA A 41 -15.65 12.17 -3.37
C ALA A 41 -14.83 12.41 -4.67
N ALA A 42 -13.53 12.71 -4.54
CA ALA A 42 -12.64 12.88 -5.68
C ALA A 42 -12.20 11.56 -6.36
N GLY A 43 -12.58 10.40 -5.84
CA GLY A 43 -12.08 9.10 -6.29
C GLY A 43 -12.28 8.83 -7.77
N ALA A 44 -13.47 9.10 -8.31
CA ALA A 44 -13.77 8.92 -9.73
C ALA A 44 -12.90 9.82 -10.63
N ASP A 45 -12.74 11.09 -10.24
CA ASP A 45 -11.93 12.06 -10.98
C ASP A 45 -10.44 11.67 -10.97
N VAL A 46 -9.95 11.13 -9.87
CA VAL A 46 -8.56 10.61 -9.77
C VAL A 46 -8.34 9.44 -10.73
N ILE A 47 -9.28 8.49 -10.81
CA ILE A 47 -9.18 7.38 -11.78
C ILE A 47 -9.15 7.91 -13.21
N ALA A 48 -10.05 8.81 -13.56
CA ALA A 48 -10.09 9.44 -14.90
C ALA A 48 -8.80 10.21 -15.22
N ALA A 49 -8.25 10.95 -14.26
CA ALA A 49 -6.98 11.66 -14.42
C ALA A 49 -5.80 10.71 -14.64
N LEU A 50 -5.76 9.58 -13.93
CA LEU A 50 -4.72 8.56 -14.14
C LEU A 50 -4.83 7.92 -15.54
N GLU A 51 -6.04 7.63 -16.02
CA GLU A 51 -6.25 7.17 -17.41
C GLU A 51 -5.79 8.21 -18.43
N ALA A 52 -6.08 9.49 -18.21
CA ALA A 52 -5.60 10.58 -19.06
C ALA A 52 -4.07 10.72 -19.06
N HIS A 53 -3.40 10.26 -18.02
CA HIS A 53 -1.95 10.16 -17.94
C HIS A 53 -1.38 8.84 -18.48
N GLY A 54 -2.22 7.97 -19.06
CA GLY A 54 -1.80 6.75 -19.74
C GLY A 54 -1.84 5.49 -18.88
N VAL A 55 -2.42 5.53 -17.68
CA VAL A 55 -2.67 4.32 -16.90
C VAL A 55 -3.78 3.51 -17.57
N ARG A 56 -3.58 2.21 -17.73
CA ARG A 56 -4.58 1.30 -18.30
C ARG A 56 -5.07 0.38 -17.21
N PHE A 57 -6.25 0.67 -16.69
CA PHE A 57 -6.91 -0.18 -15.70
C PHE A 57 -7.59 -1.38 -16.35
N ASP A 58 -7.70 -2.47 -15.60
CA ASP A 58 -8.32 -3.71 -16.05
C ASP A 58 -9.82 -3.50 -16.30
N ARG A 59 -10.29 -4.01 -17.45
CA ARG A 59 -11.68 -3.89 -17.88
C ARG A 59 -12.27 -5.24 -18.25
N LYS A 60 -13.57 -5.36 -18.06
CA LYS A 60 -14.36 -6.49 -18.55
C LYS A 60 -14.55 -6.41 -20.06
N ALA A 61 -15.11 -7.47 -20.67
CA ALA A 61 -15.38 -7.52 -22.09
C ALA A 61 -16.39 -6.45 -22.56
N ASP A 62 -17.27 -5.98 -21.69
CA ASP A 62 -18.23 -4.90 -21.94
C ASP A 62 -17.63 -3.49 -21.81
N GLY A 63 -16.33 -3.38 -21.50
CA GLY A 63 -15.62 -2.12 -21.32
C GLY A 63 -15.74 -1.52 -19.91
N SER A 64 -16.56 -2.06 -19.02
CA SER A 64 -16.63 -1.62 -17.62
C SER A 64 -15.36 -1.99 -16.84
N PHE A 65 -15.08 -1.28 -15.75
CA PHE A 65 -13.95 -1.63 -14.89
C PHE A 65 -14.10 -3.03 -14.28
N SER A 66 -13.02 -3.79 -14.25
CA SER A 66 -12.94 -5.02 -13.49
C SER A 66 -12.62 -4.67 -12.03
N LEU A 67 -13.64 -4.64 -11.17
CA LEU A 67 -13.50 -4.21 -9.78
C LEU A 67 -13.25 -5.39 -8.85
N GLY A 68 -12.27 -5.25 -7.96
CA GLY A 68 -11.97 -6.19 -6.89
C GLY A 68 -12.64 -5.83 -5.57
N LEU A 69 -12.63 -6.80 -4.64
CA LEU A 69 -13.03 -6.62 -3.25
C LEU A 69 -11.82 -6.84 -2.35
N GLU A 70 -11.58 -5.92 -1.43
CA GLU A 70 -10.63 -6.10 -0.33
C GLU A 70 -11.37 -6.01 1.02
N ALA A 71 -10.72 -6.46 2.10
CA ALA A 71 -11.29 -6.40 3.44
C ALA A 71 -11.66 -4.97 3.84
N ALA A 72 -12.66 -4.85 4.73
CA ALA A 72 -13.27 -3.60 5.16
C ALA A 72 -14.04 -2.83 4.09
N HIS A 73 -14.21 -3.37 2.89
CA HIS A 73 -15.08 -2.81 1.86
C HIS A 73 -16.37 -3.62 1.72
N SER A 74 -17.50 -2.93 1.72
CA SER A 74 -18.84 -3.54 1.53
C SER A 74 -19.21 -3.76 0.06
N ARG A 75 -18.41 -3.26 -0.89
CA ARG A 75 -18.64 -3.31 -2.35
C ARG A 75 -17.35 -3.57 -3.11
N HIS A 76 -17.49 -4.14 -4.31
CA HIS A 76 -16.38 -4.24 -5.26
C HIS A 76 -16.06 -2.86 -5.81
N ARG A 77 -14.95 -2.26 -5.35
CA ARG A 77 -14.53 -0.90 -5.75
C ARG A 77 -13.05 -0.73 -6.00
N ILE A 78 -12.30 -1.82 -5.97
CA ILE A 78 -10.85 -1.76 -6.15
C ILE A 78 -10.53 -1.84 -7.64
N VAL A 79 -10.02 -0.73 -8.19
CA VAL A 79 -9.54 -0.64 -9.58
C VAL A 79 -8.10 -1.10 -9.63
N HIS A 80 -7.73 -1.97 -10.57
CA HIS A 80 -6.38 -2.56 -10.66
C HIS A 80 -5.82 -2.53 -12.07
N VAL A 81 -4.51 -2.78 -12.20
CA VAL A 81 -3.77 -2.93 -13.44
C VAL A 81 -3.07 -4.28 -13.42
N ASP A 82 -3.22 -5.05 -14.50
CA ASP A 82 -2.59 -6.37 -14.70
C ASP A 82 -2.84 -7.29 -13.47
N GLY A 83 -4.05 -7.27 -12.90
CA GLY A 83 -4.48 -8.07 -11.75
C GLY A 83 -3.85 -7.66 -10.42
N ASP A 84 -2.53 -7.83 -10.25
CA ASP A 84 -1.80 -7.57 -9.01
C ASP A 84 -0.57 -6.65 -9.22
N ALA A 85 -0.57 -5.83 -10.27
CA ALA A 85 0.57 -4.97 -10.62
C ALA A 85 0.21 -3.47 -10.69
N THR A 86 -0.83 -3.02 -10.00
CA THR A 86 -1.37 -1.65 -10.08
C THR A 86 -0.31 -0.57 -9.87
N GLY A 87 0.49 -0.68 -8.81
CA GLY A 87 1.56 0.30 -8.55
C GLY A 87 2.63 0.32 -9.63
N ALA A 88 2.93 -0.82 -10.28
CA ALA A 88 3.86 -0.87 -11.39
C ALA A 88 3.28 -0.19 -12.64
N GLY A 89 2.01 -0.44 -12.94
CA GLY A 89 1.30 0.16 -14.07
C GLY A 89 1.23 1.68 -13.95
N ILE A 90 0.82 2.19 -12.80
CA ILE A 90 0.76 3.63 -12.52
C ILE A 90 2.14 4.27 -12.65
N MET A 91 3.17 3.69 -12.04
CA MET A 91 4.53 4.24 -12.08
C MET A 91 5.08 4.28 -13.50
N ARG A 92 4.86 3.23 -14.32
CA ARG A 92 5.27 3.24 -15.74
C ARG A 92 4.66 4.40 -16.50
N ALA A 93 3.34 4.60 -16.36
CA ALA A 93 2.63 5.66 -17.06
C ALA A 93 3.09 7.07 -16.61
N LEU A 94 3.18 7.30 -15.29
CA LEU A 94 3.59 8.60 -14.75
C LEU A 94 5.06 8.92 -15.05
N ILE A 95 5.98 7.95 -15.00
CA ILE A 95 7.38 8.16 -15.40
C ILE A 95 7.45 8.56 -16.87
N ALA A 96 6.77 7.84 -17.75
CA ALA A 96 6.73 8.18 -19.17
C ALA A 96 6.19 9.61 -19.40
N LYS A 97 5.12 9.99 -18.67
CA LYS A 97 4.54 11.34 -18.75
C LYS A 97 5.50 12.42 -18.25
N VAL A 98 6.16 12.18 -17.12
CA VAL A 98 7.16 13.10 -16.54
C VAL A 98 8.29 13.33 -17.53
N LEU A 99 8.90 12.27 -18.06
CA LEU A 99 10.02 12.36 -19.00
C LEU A 99 9.62 13.01 -20.35
N ALA A 100 8.35 12.90 -20.76
CA ALA A 100 7.83 13.55 -21.96
C ALA A 100 7.41 15.00 -21.73
N THR A 101 7.50 15.55 -20.52
CA THR A 101 7.06 16.91 -20.19
C THR A 101 8.26 17.87 -20.10
N PRO A 102 8.48 18.76 -21.10
CA PRO A 102 9.70 19.59 -21.17
C PRO A 102 9.89 20.55 -19.99
N SER A 103 8.81 20.92 -19.30
CA SER A 103 8.87 21.83 -18.14
C SER A 103 9.28 21.14 -16.84
N ILE A 104 9.48 19.81 -16.84
CA ILE A 104 9.88 19.04 -15.66
C ILE A 104 11.37 18.70 -15.78
N THR A 105 12.15 19.13 -14.81
CA THR A 105 13.56 18.72 -14.66
C THR A 105 13.63 17.60 -13.62
N VAL A 106 14.05 16.40 -14.05
CA VAL A 106 14.28 15.26 -13.15
C VAL A 106 15.73 15.26 -12.70
N MET A 107 15.94 15.27 -11.38
CA MET A 107 17.26 15.19 -10.75
C MET A 107 17.40 13.85 -10.03
N GLU A 108 17.84 12.81 -10.75
CA GLU A 108 18.08 11.50 -10.18
C GLU A 108 19.32 11.52 -9.26
N ASN A 109 19.36 10.59 -8.30
CA ASN A 109 20.46 10.44 -7.36
C ASN A 109 20.81 11.72 -6.58
N THR A 110 19.86 12.64 -6.47
CA THR A 110 20.03 13.93 -5.80
C THR A 110 19.22 13.97 -4.52
N ARG A 111 19.90 14.06 -3.39
CA ARG A 111 19.25 14.06 -2.07
C ARG A 111 18.97 15.47 -1.60
N ALA A 112 17.75 15.74 -1.11
CA ALA A 112 17.45 16.95 -0.36
C ALA A 112 18.06 16.85 1.05
N LEU A 113 18.89 17.81 1.42
CA LEU A 113 19.60 17.87 2.70
C LEU A 113 18.84 18.67 3.74
N ARG A 114 18.24 19.79 3.34
CA ARG A 114 17.45 20.67 4.20
C ARG A 114 16.49 21.53 3.37
N LEU A 115 15.40 21.96 3.99
CA LEU A 115 14.54 23.01 3.45
C LEU A 115 15.15 24.38 3.77
N ILE A 116 15.01 25.32 2.84
CA ILE A 116 15.49 26.71 3.02
C ILE A 116 14.29 27.53 3.49
N LYS A 117 14.47 28.24 4.60
CA LYS A 117 13.45 29.13 5.15
C LYS A 117 13.92 30.58 5.07
N GLN A 118 12.98 31.45 4.74
CA GLN A 118 13.12 32.90 4.84
C GLN A 118 11.80 33.47 5.39
N ASP A 119 11.86 34.29 6.41
CA ASP A 119 10.70 34.94 7.05
C ASP A 119 9.58 33.93 7.44
N GLY A 120 9.99 32.79 8.01
CA GLY A 120 9.06 31.75 8.44
C GLY A 120 8.53 30.83 7.35
N ARG A 121 8.75 31.13 6.08
CA ARG A 121 8.26 30.36 4.91
C ARG A 121 9.36 29.51 4.29
N VAL A 122 8.98 28.35 3.75
CA VAL A 122 9.87 27.53 2.92
C VAL A 122 9.94 28.15 1.52
N VAL A 123 11.17 28.53 1.11
CA VAL A 123 11.46 29.19 -0.18
C VAL A 123 12.36 28.35 -1.08
N GLY A 124 12.60 27.09 -0.73
CA GLY A 124 13.42 26.20 -1.52
C GLY A 124 13.98 25.02 -0.73
N ALA A 125 14.91 24.32 -1.35
CA ALA A 125 15.64 23.22 -0.73
C ALA A 125 17.15 23.28 -1.06
N CYS A 126 17.98 22.79 -0.15
CA CYS A 126 19.39 22.56 -0.43
C CYS A 126 19.56 21.11 -0.86
N LEU A 127 20.09 20.91 -2.05
CA LEU A 127 20.29 19.62 -2.67
C LEU A 127 21.76 19.20 -2.63
N GLU A 128 22.00 17.91 -2.43
CA GLU A 128 23.34 17.33 -2.44
C GLU A 128 23.98 17.50 -3.83
N ASN A 129 25.24 17.94 -3.86
CA ASN A 129 26.03 18.19 -5.08
C ASN A 129 25.49 19.27 -6.03
N VAL A 130 24.37 19.93 -5.68
CA VAL A 130 23.75 21.00 -6.49
C VAL A 130 23.78 22.33 -5.72
N GLY A 131 23.58 22.28 -4.40
CA GLY A 131 23.48 23.47 -3.55
C GLY A 131 22.03 23.94 -3.38
N PRO A 132 21.83 25.24 -3.10
CA PRO A 132 20.51 25.82 -2.85
C PRO A 132 19.71 25.97 -4.16
N VAL A 133 18.47 25.49 -4.16
CA VAL A 133 17.50 25.66 -5.25
C VAL A 133 16.31 26.43 -4.69
N ALA A 134 16.04 27.61 -5.24
CA ALA A 134 14.87 28.42 -4.87
C ALA A 134 13.61 27.86 -5.53
N ALA A 135 12.48 27.91 -4.80
CA ALA A 135 11.19 27.45 -5.29
C ALA A 135 10.05 28.25 -4.65
N ARG A 136 8.97 28.46 -5.39
CA ARG A 136 7.74 29.07 -4.86
C ARG A 136 7.02 28.19 -3.83
N GLY A 137 7.20 26.87 -3.95
CA GLY A 137 6.67 25.85 -3.04
C GLY A 137 7.50 24.59 -3.13
N VAL A 138 7.49 23.80 -2.06
CA VAL A 138 8.15 22.49 -2.00
C VAL A 138 7.12 21.45 -1.57
N VAL A 139 6.95 20.40 -2.39
CA VAL A 139 6.10 19.27 -2.08
C VAL A 139 6.96 18.12 -1.57
N LEU A 140 6.66 17.61 -0.38
CA LEU A 140 7.32 16.45 0.21
C LEU A 140 6.51 15.19 -0.10
N ALA A 141 6.98 14.39 -1.05
CA ALA A 141 6.39 13.10 -1.44
C ALA A 141 7.40 11.96 -1.22
N THR A 142 8.03 11.92 -0.05
CA THR A 142 9.25 11.15 0.24
C THR A 142 8.96 9.77 0.83
N GLY A 143 7.70 9.33 0.89
CA GLY A 143 7.30 8.09 1.54
C GLY A 143 7.38 8.15 3.06
N GLY A 144 7.15 7.01 3.70
CA GLY A 144 7.07 6.88 5.16
C GLY A 144 8.36 6.44 5.83
N ILE A 145 8.21 5.67 6.93
CA ILE A 145 9.31 5.23 7.81
C ILE A 145 9.53 3.71 7.78
N GLY A 146 8.81 2.97 6.94
CA GLY A 146 8.81 1.50 6.97
C GLY A 146 10.18 0.86 6.73
N GLY A 147 11.11 1.55 6.06
CA GLY A 147 12.48 1.09 5.84
C GLY A 147 13.35 1.06 7.11
N LEU A 148 12.89 1.65 8.23
CA LEU A 148 13.56 1.58 9.52
C LEU A 148 13.34 0.23 10.23
N TYR A 149 12.36 -0.54 9.80
CA TYR A 149 11.99 -1.81 10.43
C TYR A 149 12.70 -2.99 9.77
N LYS A 150 13.08 -3.98 10.58
CA LYS A 150 13.75 -5.20 10.12
C LYS A 150 12.92 -6.00 9.10
N ALA A 151 11.59 -6.03 9.29
CA ALA A 151 10.65 -6.66 8.37
C ALA A 151 9.81 -5.58 7.70
N THR A 152 10.00 -5.35 6.43
CA THR A 152 9.32 -4.31 5.66
C THR A 152 8.99 -4.75 4.24
N THR A 153 7.83 -4.33 3.74
CA THR A 153 7.45 -4.43 2.32
C THR A 153 7.70 -3.13 1.56
N THR A 154 8.06 -2.05 2.27
CA THR A 154 8.27 -0.74 1.66
C THR A 154 9.67 -0.60 1.05
N PRO A 155 9.89 0.34 0.13
CA PRO A 155 11.23 0.65 -0.35
C PRO A 155 12.19 0.97 0.80
N LEU A 156 13.40 0.43 0.77
CA LEU A 156 14.40 0.60 1.83
C LEU A 156 14.83 2.07 2.02
N GLY A 157 14.58 2.92 1.03
CA GLY A 157 14.80 4.37 1.13
C GLY A 157 13.78 5.12 1.98
N ASN A 158 12.66 4.48 2.36
CA ASN A 158 11.62 5.07 3.20
C ASN A 158 12.05 5.14 4.68
N LEU A 159 13.00 6.01 4.97
CA LEU A 159 13.66 6.17 6.27
C LEU A 159 13.15 7.39 7.07
N GLY A 160 12.01 7.97 6.70
CA GLY A 160 11.45 9.14 7.38
C GLY A 160 12.19 10.45 7.13
N ARG A 161 13.07 10.51 6.14
CA ARG A 161 13.89 11.71 5.86
C ARG A 161 13.04 12.93 5.56
N GLY A 162 11.93 12.79 4.81
CA GLY A 162 11.02 13.89 4.53
C GLY A 162 10.33 14.42 5.78
N ALA A 163 9.86 13.53 6.67
CA ALA A 163 9.31 13.93 7.96
C ALA A 163 10.35 14.69 8.80
N ALA A 164 11.61 14.23 8.81
CA ALA A 164 12.69 14.93 9.48
C ALA A 164 13.02 16.31 8.87
N LEU A 165 12.96 16.44 7.54
CA LEU A 165 13.12 17.73 6.84
C LEU A 165 11.98 18.70 7.23
N ALA A 166 10.74 18.22 7.23
CA ALA A 166 9.56 18.99 7.61
C ALA A 166 9.66 19.47 9.08
N ALA A 167 9.98 18.56 10.01
CA ALA A 167 10.13 18.87 11.43
C ALA A 167 11.21 19.94 11.67
N ARG A 168 12.38 19.81 11.04
CA ARG A 168 13.46 20.82 11.12
C ARG A 168 13.03 22.16 10.54
N ALA A 169 12.12 22.18 9.58
CA ALA A 169 11.53 23.39 9.03
C ALA A 169 10.42 23.97 9.91
N GLY A 170 10.01 23.27 10.99
CA GLY A 170 9.03 23.73 11.97
C GLY A 170 7.63 23.19 11.75
N ALA A 171 7.44 22.18 10.90
CA ALA A 171 6.16 21.48 10.77
C ALA A 171 5.84 20.68 12.05
N VAL A 172 4.56 20.64 12.40
CA VAL A 172 4.05 19.77 13.47
C VAL A 172 3.93 18.36 12.96
N LEU A 173 4.49 17.39 13.69
CA LEU A 173 4.33 15.97 13.40
C LEU A 173 3.13 15.43 14.17
N ALA A 174 2.31 14.62 13.53
CA ALA A 174 1.14 13.98 14.13
C ALA A 174 1.06 12.51 13.72
N ASP A 175 0.55 11.68 14.62
CA ASP A 175 0.21 10.27 14.38
C ASP A 175 1.42 9.42 13.92
N MET A 176 2.64 9.78 14.32
CA MET A 176 3.89 9.14 13.86
C MET A 176 4.02 7.67 14.32
N GLU A 177 3.33 7.29 15.38
CA GLU A 177 3.25 5.94 15.91
C GLU A 177 2.38 4.99 15.07
N PHE A 178 1.49 5.52 14.23
CA PHE A 178 0.61 4.71 13.41
C PHE A 178 1.33 4.13 12.20
N VAL A 179 1.92 2.97 12.40
CA VAL A 179 2.57 2.17 11.36
C VAL A 179 1.77 0.88 11.18
N GLN A 180 1.18 0.69 10.00
CA GLN A 180 0.46 -0.53 9.68
C GLN A 180 1.42 -1.66 9.35
N PHE A 181 1.22 -2.81 9.99
CA PHE A 181 1.85 -4.07 9.60
C PHE A 181 0.92 -4.85 8.67
N HIS A 182 1.37 -5.10 7.43
CA HIS A 182 0.65 -6.02 6.57
C HIS A 182 0.84 -7.45 7.08
N PRO A 183 -0.24 -8.24 7.24
CA PRO A 183 -0.18 -9.56 7.84
C PRO A 183 0.69 -10.54 7.06
N THR A 184 0.60 -10.52 5.73
CA THR A 184 1.08 -11.56 4.84
C THR A 184 2.20 -11.06 3.91
N ALA A 185 3.33 -10.64 4.46
CA ALA A 185 4.57 -10.58 3.70
C ALA A 185 5.19 -11.98 3.60
N LEU A 186 5.80 -12.32 2.45
CA LEU A 186 6.46 -13.60 2.23
C LEU A 186 7.63 -13.76 3.23
N ALA A 187 7.62 -14.83 4.02
CA ALA A 187 8.61 -15.06 5.07
C ALA A 187 9.90 -15.68 4.52
N VAL A 188 10.64 -14.90 3.73
CA VAL A 188 11.91 -15.28 3.10
C VAL A 188 13.04 -14.38 3.56
N SER A 189 14.29 -14.78 3.27
CA SER A 189 15.45 -13.94 3.53
C SER A 189 15.61 -12.93 2.39
N ALA A 190 15.13 -11.71 2.59
CA ALA A 190 15.27 -10.62 1.64
C ALA A 190 15.34 -9.27 2.38
N PRO A 191 16.11 -8.29 1.88
CA PRO A 191 16.20 -6.97 2.51
C PRO A 191 14.85 -6.25 2.59
N ARG A 192 14.02 -6.43 1.55
CA ARG A 192 12.63 -6.00 1.48
C ARG A 192 11.77 -7.22 1.20
N LEU A 193 10.84 -7.51 2.11
CA LEU A 193 9.98 -8.68 1.97
C LEU A 193 8.98 -8.48 0.83
N PRO A 194 8.82 -9.47 -0.04
CA PRO A 194 7.75 -9.47 -1.02
C PRO A 194 6.39 -9.51 -0.34
N LEU A 195 5.40 -8.84 -0.93
CA LEU A 195 4.04 -8.84 -0.42
C LEU A 195 3.25 -10.01 -1.04
N VAL A 196 2.50 -10.74 -0.20
CA VAL A 196 1.39 -11.58 -0.64
C VAL A 196 0.12 -10.80 -0.38
N SER A 197 -0.53 -10.33 -1.44
CA SER A 197 -1.69 -9.44 -1.39
C SER A 197 -2.83 -10.00 -0.52
N GLU A 198 -3.57 -9.11 0.09
CA GLU A 198 -4.79 -9.42 0.81
C GLU A 198 -5.85 -10.10 -0.06
N ALA A 199 -5.87 -9.81 -1.36
CA ALA A 199 -6.77 -10.44 -2.31
C ALA A 199 -6.67 -11.97 -2.31
N VAL A 200 -5.51 -12.56 -1.97
CA VAL A 200 -5.37 -14.01 -1.83
C VAL A 200 -6.23 -14.54 -0.67
N ARG A 201 -6.32 -13.80 0.46
CA ARG A 201 -7.26 -14.12 1.55
C ARG A 201 -8.71 -13.90 1.13
N GLY A 202 -8.95 -12.84 0.33
CA GLY A 202 -10.26 -12.57 -0.27
C GLY A 202 -10.79 -13.69 -1.16
N GLU A 203 -9.90 -14.42 -1.81
CA GLU A 203 -10.25 -15.61 -2.61
C GLU A 203 -10.37 -16.90 -1.76
N GLY A 204 -10.35 -16.80 -0.44
CA GLY A 204 -10.61 -17.91 0.47
C GLY A 204 -9.36 -18.64 0.99
N ALA A 205 -8.16 -18.12 0.82
CA ALA A 205 -6.97 -18.71 1.43
C ALA A 205 -7.00 -18.58 2.95
N GLU A 206 -6.57 -19.64 3.66
CA GLU A 206 -6.63 -19.78 5.11
C GLU A 206 -5.25 -19.58 5.75
N LEU A 207 -5.23 -19.05 6.98
CA LEU A 207 -4.01 -18.90 7.77
C LEU A 207 -3.86 -20.11 8.71
N ILE A 208 -2.79 -20.87 8.51
CA ILE A 208 -2.46 -22.05 9.32
C ILE A 208 -1.07 -21.92 9.93
N ASN A 209 -0.86 -22.58 11.07
CA ASN A 209 0.47 -22.73 11.66
C ASN A 209 1.15 -24.03 11.18
N ASP A 210 2.37 -24.29 11.65
CA ASP A 210 3.16 -25.50 11.31
C ASP A 210 2.61 -26.80 11.89
N ARG A 211 1.51 -26.74 12.69
CA ARG A 211 0.74 -27.90 13.12
C ARG A 211 -0.49 -28.16 12.27
N GLY A 212 -0.73 -27.32 11.25
CA GLY A 212 -1.93 -27.38 10.43
C GLY A 212 -3.18 -26.79 11.09
N GLU A 213 -3.04 -26.09 12.21
CA GLU A 213 -4.16 -25.47 12.92
C GLU A 213 -4.52 -24.12 12.26
N ARG A 214 -5.79 -23.92 11.91
CA ARG A 214 -6.34 -22.65 11.42
C ARG A 214 -6.64 -21.75 12.61
N PHE A 215 -5.66 -20.98 13.04
CA PHE A 215 -5.74 -20.15 14.25
C PHE A 215 -6.65 -18.92 14.13
N MET A 216 -7.14 -18.59 12.93
CA MET A 216 -8.12 -17.52 12.71
C MET A 216 -9.58 -17.99 12.81
N ALA A 217 -9.85 -19.28 12.97
CA ALA A 217 -11.20 -19.87 12.86
C ALA A 217 -12.24 -19.23 13.79
N ASP A 218 -11.84 -18.90 15.04
CA ASP A 218 -12.71 -18.35 16.08
C ASP A 218 -12.66 -16.82 16.17
N ILE A 219 -11.88 -16.16 15.33
CA ILE A 219 -11.76 -14.70 15.30
C ILE A 219 -12.86 -14.12 14.39
N PRO A 220 -13.66 -13.13 14.85
CA PRO A 220 -14.64 -12.46 14.00
C PRO A 220 -14.01 -11.92 12.72
N GLY A 221 -14.60 -12.23 11.57
CA GLY A 221 -14.07 -11.89 10.25
C GLY A 221 -12.96 -12.82 9.75
N ARG A 222 -12.43 -13.70 10.58
CA ARG A 222 -11.41 -14.69 10.23
C ARG A 222 -10.25 -14.03 9.46
N GLU A 223 -9.85 -14.60 8.33
CA GLU A 223 -8.79 -14.09 7.46
C GLU A 223 -9.10 -12.73 6.83
N LEU A 224 -10.37 -12.31 6.82
CA LEU A 224 -10.83 -11.00 6.37
C LEU A 224 -11.05 -10.00 7.50
N ALA A 225 -10.67 -10.35 8.73
CA ALA A 225 -10.60 -9.39 9.84
C ALA A 225 -9.66 -8.22 9.49
N PRO A 226 -9.76 -7.06 10.16
CA PRO A 226 -8.86 -5.94 9.98
C PRO A 226 -7.38 -6.35 10.04
N ARG A 227 -6.53 -5.71 9.25
CA ARG A 227 -5.10 -6.10 9.09
C ARG A 227 -4.34 -6.18 10.41
N ASP A 228 -4.65 -5.30 11.36
CA ASP A 228 -4.02 -5.28 12.67
C ASP A 228 -4.42 -6.50 13.51
N VAL A 229 -5.68 -6.94 13.44
CA VAL A 229 -6.16 -8.18 14.10
C VAL A 229 -5.42 -9.38 13.53
N VAL A 230 -5.38 -9.53 12.21
CA VAL A 230 -4.68 -10.64 11.55
C VAL A 230 -3.17 -10.59 11.84
N ALA A 231 -2.55 -9.41 11.79
CA ALA A 231 -1.13 -9.26 12.05
C ALA A 231 -0.76 -9.62 13.50
N ARG A 232 -1.60 -9.27 14.49
CA ARG A 232 -1.42 -9.66 15.90
C ARG A 232 -1.60 -11.16 16.10
N ALA A 233 -2.59 -11.77 15.45
CA ALA A 233 -2.78 -13.22 15.55
C ALA A 233 -1.56 -13.98 14.99
N ILE A 234 -1.05 -13.60 13.82
CA ILE A 234 0.19 -14.17 13.26
C ILE A 234 1.38 -13.90 14.18
N GLY A 235 1.48 -12.68 14.72
CA GLY A 235 2.54 -12.31 15.66
C GLY A 235 2.52 -13.16 16.93
N SER A 236 1.33 -13.52 17.43
CA SER A 236 1.16 -14.42 18.58
C SER A 236 1.66 -15.83 18.28
N GLU A 237 1.32 -16.39 17.11
CA GLU A 237 1.83 -17.70 16.69
C GLU A 237 3.36 -17.70 16.58
N ILE A 238 3.93 -16.69 15.94
CA ILE A 238 5.40 -16.54 15.80
C ILE A 238 6.06 -16.34 17.18
N GLY A 239 5.45 -15.58 18.09
CA GLY A 239 5.92 -15.37 19.44
C GLY A 239 5.97 -16.67 20.28
N GLN A 240 5.16 -17.65 19.93
CA GLN A 240 5.16 -19.00 20.49
C GLN A 240 6.14 -19.96 19.78
N GLY A 241 6.96 -19.44 18.87
CA GLY A 241 7.95 -20.22 18.10
C GLY A 241 7.38 -21.00 16.91
N ARG A 242 6.12 -20.75 16.54
CA ARG A 242 5.47 -21.44 15.40
C ARG A 242 5.79 -20.75 14.08
N LYS A 243 5.77 -21.51 13.00
CA LYS A 243 5.77 -20.97 11.65
C LYS A 243 4.33 -20.77 11.19
N VAL A 244 4.11 -19.73 10.37
CA VAL A 244 2.78 -19.38 9.86
C VAL A 244 2.79 -19.42 8.35
N PHE A 245 1.70 -19.93 7.77
CA PHE A 245 1.51 -20.09 6.35
C PHE A 245 0.14 -19.58 5.92
N LEU A 246 0.07 -19.07 4.70
CA LEU A 246 -1.17 -18.80 3.98
C LEU A 246 -1.43 -19.97 3.02
N ASP A 247 -2.47 -20.72 3.26
CA ASP A 247 -2.84 -21.90 2.48
C ASP A 247 -3.92 -21.55 1.46
N ALA A 248 -3.53 -21.46 0.20
CA ALA A 248 -4.40 -21.16 -0.93
C ALA A 248 -4.77 -22.44 -1.74
N ARG A 249 -4.27 -23.60 -1.35
CA ARG A 249 -4.38 -24.83 -2.15
C ARG A 249 -5.83 -25.27 -2.36
N ALA A 250 -6.64 -25.23 -1.32
CA ALA A 250 -8.05 -25.62 -1.40
C ALA A 250 -8.90 -24.61 -2.18
N ALA A 251 -8.63 -23.32 -2.01
CA ALA A 251 -9.41 -22.24 -2.61
C ALA A 251 -9.05 -22.01 -4.09
N LEU A 252 -7.78 -22.05 -4.43
CA LEU A 252 -7.27 -21.65 -5.75
C LEU A 252 -6.56 -22.80 -6.49
N GLY A 253 -5.80 -23.63 -5.80
CA GLY A 253 -5.07 -24.74 -6.41
C GLY A 253 -4.32 -24.35 -7.69
N ALA A 254 -4.56 -25.08 -8.78
CA ALA A 254 -3.96 -24.80 -10.08
C ALA A 254 -4.35 -23.44 -10.68
N GLY A 255 -5.44 -22.82 -10.23
CA GLY A 255 -5.90 -21.50 -10.66
C GLY A 255 -5.09 -20.34 -10.09
N PHE A 256 -4.21 -20.59 -9.10
CA PHE A 256 -3.45 -19.54 -8.42
C PHE A 256 -2.62 -18.69 -9.39
N ALA A 257 -1.86 -19.34 -10.27
CA ALA A 257 -0.99 -18.66 -11.24
C ALA A 257 -1.77 -17.78 -12.23
N THR A 258 -2.98 -18.18 -12.60
CA THR A 258 -3.86 -17.39 -13.49
C THR A 258 -4.44 -16.18 -12.75
N ARG A 259 -4.83 -16.36 -11.48
CA ARG A 259 -5.47 -15.30 -10.70
C ARG A 259 -4.46 -14.28 -10.14
N PHE A 260 -3.25 -14.75 -9.77
CA PHE A 260 -2.20 -13.95 -9.15
C PHE A 260 -0.84 -14.23 -9.80
N PRO A 261 -0.64 -13.88 -11.08
CA PRO A 261 0.57 -14.24 -11.81
C PRO A 261 1.84 -13.63 -11.21
N GLY A 262 1.76 -12.40 -10.68
CA GLY A 262 2.89 -11.74 -10.04
C GLY A 262 3.29 -12.39 -8.71
N ILE A 263 2.32 -12.79 -7.90
CA ILE A 263 2.57 -13.48 -6.62
C ILE A 263 3.09 -14.90 -6.88
N ASP A 264 2.52 -15.61 -7.86
CA ASP A 264 3.00 -16.95 -8.26
C ASP A 264 4.47 -16.90 -8.68
N ALA A 265 4.82 -16.02 -9.61
CA ALA A 265 6.20 -15.84 -10.07
C ALA A 265 7.15 -15.53 -8.90
N LEU A 266 6.69 -14.69 -7.97
CA LEU A 266 7.45 -14.31 -6.79
C LEU A 266 7.69 -15.50 -5.83
N CYS A 267 6.67 -16.30 -5.57
CA CYS A 267 6.77 -17.51 -4.75
C CYS A 267 7.72 -18.53 -5.40
N ARG A 268 7.61 -18.76 -6.71
CA ARG A 268 8.48 -19.68 -7.45
C ARG A 268 9.94 -19.25 -7.46
N GLN A 269 10.24 -17.95 -7.45
CA GLN A 269 11.63 -17.45 -7.29
C GLN A 269 12.26 -17.88 -5.96
N HIS A 270 11.44 -18.20 -4.96
CA HIS A 270 11.86 -18.69 -3.65
C HIS A 270 11.62 -20.21 -3.45
N GLY A 271 11.35 -20.94 -4.53
CA GLY A 271 11.14 -22.40 -4.49
C GLY A 271 9.79 -22.82 -3.92
N ILE A 272 8.79 -21.94 -3.90
CA ILE A 272 7.44 -22.20 -3.39
C ILE A 272 6.48 -22.29 -4.57
N ASP A 273 5.73 -23.37 -4.68
CA ASP A 273 4.61 -23.54 -5.63
C ASP A 273 3.28 -23.34 -4.91
N PRO A 274 2.61 -22.18 -5.02
CA PRO A 274 1.36 -21.90 -4.30
C PRO A 274 0.21 -22.86 -4.61
N SER A 275 0.28 -23.58 -5.72
CA SER A 275 -0.73 -24.61 -6.06
C SER A 275 -0.58 -25.90 -5.23
N ARG A 276 0.60 -26.10 -4.62
CA ARG A 276 0.96 -27.33 -3.89
C ARG A 276 1.44 -27.07 -2.48
N ASP A 277 2.06 -25.91 -2.26
CA ASP A 277 2.70 -25.54 -1.00
C ASP A 277 1.91 -24.41 -0.32
N ALA A 278 1.77 -24.51 1.00
CA ALA A 278 1.33 -23.36 1.78
C ALA A 278 2.42 -22.29 1.80
N ILE A 279 2.05 -21.02 1.56
CA ILE A 279 2.96 -19.89 1.41
C ILE A 279 3.43 -19.43 2.79
N PRO A 280 4.72 -19.47 3.14
CA PRO A 280 5.19 -18.98 4.42
C PRO A 280 5.03 -17.46 4.52
N VAL A 281 4.38 -16.97 5.57
CA VAL A 281 4.08 -15.55 5.74
C VAL A 281 4.43 -15.04 7.13
N ARG A 282 4.62 -13.72 7.21
CA ARG A 282 4.84 -13.00 8.46
C ARG A 282 4.38 -11.55 8.37
N PRO A 283 4.04 -10.89 9.48
CA PRO A 283 3.79 -9.46 9.48
C PRO A 283 5.05 -8.65 9.10
N ALA A 284 4.84 -7.58 8.34
CA ALA A 284 5.88 -6.63 7.99
C ALA A 284 5.32 -5.22 7.89
N THR A 285 6.14 -4.21 8.18
CA THR A 285 5.71 -2.82 8.00
C THR A 285 5.38 -2.55 6.54
N HIS A 286 4.24 -1.90 6.32
CA HIS A 286 3.68 -1.72 4.99
C HIS A 286 3.27 -0.28 4.72
N TYR A 287 2.62 0.36 5.69
CA TYR A 287 2.06 1.68 5.53
C TYR A 287 2.34 2.54 6.77
N HIS A 288 2.63 3.82 6.56
CA HIS A 288 2.82 4.79 7.63
C HIS A 288 1.78 5.90 7.48
N MET A 289 0.95 6.07 8.50
CA MET A 289 -0.13 7.05 8.53
C MET A 289 0.26 8.37 9.20
N GLY A 290 1.45 8.41 9.82
CA GLY A 290 1.99 9.62 10.40
C GLY A 290 2.15 10.72 9.35
N ARG A 291 1.87 11.94 9.75
CA ARG A 291 1.82 13.12 8.89
C ARG A 291 2.52 14.32 9.52
N HIS A 292 2.83 15.29 8.72
CA HIS A 292 3.16 16.64 9.16
C HIS A 292 1.97 17.56 8.88
N GLN A 293 1.73 18.50 9.78
CA GLN A 293 0.68 19.51 9.67
C GLN A 293 1.34 20.89 9.62
N ASP A 294 0.84 21.75 8.75
CA ASP A 294 1.21 23.15 8.79
C ASP A 294 0.56 23.79 10.04
N ARG A 295 1.31 24.64 10.73
CA ARG A 295 0.72 25.53 11.72
C ARG A 295 -0.14 26.54 10.95
N ARG A 296 -1.45 26.44 11.09
CA ARG A 296 -2.36 27.50 10.64
C ARG A 296 -2.23 28.71 11.53
#